data_23b981e67e3c0b5ac54d8ff74ad6436e
#
_entry.id   23b981e67e3c0b5ac54d8ff74ad6436e
#
_cell.length_a   1.000
_cell.length_b   1.000
_cell.length_c   1.000
_cell.angle_alpha   90.00
_cell.angle_beta   90.00
_cell.angle_gamma   90.00
#
_symmetry.space_group_name_H-M   'P 1'
#
loop_
_entity.id
_entity.type
_entity.pdbx_description
1 polymer ?
#
loop_
_entity_poly.entity_id
_entity_poly.type
_entity_poly.pdbx_seq_one_letter_code
_entity_poly.pdbx_strand_id
1 'polypeptide(L)'
;MVSVADATAPSGAIVVEDLHKRFGKLEVLKGVSLQAQQGDVISIIGSSGSGKSTLLRCINLLEIPNDGRVWVNRELIRMRKLRSGEAEPEDSKQVDRIRASLGMVFQSFNLWSHMTVLENVIEAPVHVLKVPRKLAIERALALLDKVGIADKRDHYPSHLSGGQQQRAAIARALAMQPKVMLFDEPTSALDPELVGEVLRVIRQLAEEGNTMLLVTHEMRFAREVSSKVIFLHQGRTEEEGTPAEVFDNPRSERIRQFLKAQH
;
A
#
# COMPACT_ATOMS: atom_id res chain seq x y z
N MET A 1 -23.30 -28.97 -0.33
CA MET A 1 -23.45 -27.69 -1.07
C MET A 1 -24.00 -26.68 -0.09
N VAL A 2 -23.13 -25.89 0.54
CA VAL A 2 -23.56 -24.76 1.36
C VAL A 2 -23.56 -23.57 0.42
N SER A 3 -24.75 -23.06 0.11
CA SER A 3 -24.96 -21.82 -0.64
C SER A 3 -24.22 -20.70 0.09
N VAL A 4 -23.21 -20.11 -0.57
CA VAL A 4 -22.64 -18.83 -0.13
C VAL A 4 -23.74 -17.81 -0.41
N ALA A 5 -24.54 -17.52 0.61
CA ALA A 5 -25.53 -16.47 0.58
C ALA A 5 -24.81 -15.15 0.25
N ASP A 6 -25.38 -14.40 -0.69
CA ASP A 6 -25.10 -13.02 -1.03
C ASP A 6 -25.05 -12.14 0.23
N ALA A 7 -23.90 -12.13 0.89
CA ALA A 7 -23.58 -11.06 1.82
C ALA A 7 -23.37 -9.82 0.93
N THR A 8 -24.25 -8.85 1.01
CA THR A 8 -24.11 -7.54 0.36
C THR A 8 -22.67 -7.09 0.51
N ALA A 9 -21.99 -6.87 -0.62
CA ALA A 9 -20.58 -6.50 -0.63
C ALA A 9 -20.37 -5.31 0.34
N PRO A 10 -19.42 -5.40 1.30
CA PRO A 10 -19.23 -4.35 2.28
C PRO A 10 -18.89 -3.03 1.58
N SER A 11 -19.41 -1.93 2.11
CA SER A 11 -19.08 -0.61 1.58
C SER A 11 -17.64 -0.26 1.97
N GLY A 12 -16.77 -0.06 0.98
CA GLY A 12 -15.37 0.31 1.23
C GLY A 12 -14.53 0.21 -0.04
N ALA A 13 -13.46 0.98 -0.09
CA ALA A 13 -12.44 0.85 -1.12
C ALA A 13 -11.58 -0.41 -0.87
N ILE A 14 -11.26 -0.67 0.40
CA ILE A 14 -10.62 -1.91 0.87
C ILE A 14 -11.39 -2.40 2.09
N VAL A 15 -11.70 -3.69 2.12
CA VAL A 15 -12.19 -4.37 3.32
C VAL A 15 -11.41 -5.66 3.50
N VAL A 16 -10.87 -5.85 4.68
CA VAL A 16 -10.15 -7.05 5.10
C VAL A 16 -10.86 -7.63 6.31
N GLU A 17 -11.19 -8.90 6.28
CA GLU A 17 -11.86 -9.58 7.37
C GLU A 17 -11.09 -10.82 7.77
N ASP A 18 -10.71 -10.89 9.04
CA ASP A 18 -10.10 -12.04 9.72
C ASP A 18 -8.92 -12.63 8.93
N LEU A 19 -8.00 -11.77 8.48
CA LEU A 19 -6.90 -12.16 7.60
C LEU A 19 -5.81 -12.90 8.36
N HIS A 20 -5.50 -14.11 7.92
CA HIS A 20 -4.43 -14.94 8.45
C HIS A 20 -3.33 -15.19 7.42
N LYS A 21 -2.08 -15.11 7.85
CA LYS A 21 -0.91 -15.46 7.02
C LYS A 21 0.14 -16.18 7.84
N ARG A 22 0.61 -17.32 7.31
CA ARG A 22 1.70 -18.11 7.86
C ARG A 22 2.82 -18.31 6.86
N PHE A 23 4.05 -18.33 7.33
CA PHE A 23 5.24 -18.77 6.59
C PHE A 23 5.79 -20.02 7.31
N GLY A 24 5.53 -21.18 6.74
CA GLY A 24 5.78 -22.44 7.40
C GLY A 24 5.00 -22.54 8.74
N LYS A 25 5.71 -22.65 9.85
CA LYS A 25 5.11 -22.72 11.20
C LYS A 25 4.86 -21.35 11.85
N LEU A 26 5.44 -20.28 11.30
CA LEU A 26 5.32 -18.93 11.85
C LEU A 26 4.04 -18.27 11.35
N GLU A 27 3.10 -18.01 12.23
CA GLU A 27 1.91 -17.22 11.94
C GLU A 27 2.21 -15.73 12.13
N VAL A 28 2.21 -14.99 11.02
CA VAL A 28 2.57 -13.56 10.97
C VAL A 28 1.33 -12.67 11.09
N LEU A 29 0.21 -13.04 10.45
CA LEU A 29 -1.08 -12.37 10.63
C LEU A 29 -2.05 -13.34 11.29
N LYS A 30 -2.76 -12.86 12.33
CA LYS A 30 -3.56 -13.66 13.25
C LYS A 30 -4.97 -13.10 13.39
N GLY A 31 -5.69 -13.00 12.26
CA GLY A 31 -7.05 -12.48 12.23
C GLY A 31 -7.10 -10.96 12.19
N VAL A 32 -6.35 -10.34 11.28
CA VAL A 32 -6.35 -8.88 11.10
C VAL A 32 -7.56 -8.48 10.27
N SER A 33 -8.31 -7.48 10.76
CA SER A 33 -9.43 -6.88 10.04
C SER A 33 -9.21 -5.37 9.91
N LEU A 34 -9.59 -4.80 8.75
CA LEU A 34 -9.57 -3.35 8.52
C LEU A 34 -10.59 -2.97 7.45
N GLN A 35 -11.03 -1.72 7.49
CA GLN A 35 -11.89 -1.15 6.47
C GLN A 35 -11.43 0.27 6.15
N ALA A 36 -11.25 0.56 4.87
CA ALA A 36 -10.96 1.88 4.31
C ALA A 36 -12.11 2.31 3.40
N GLN A 37 -12.66 3.49 3.62
CA GLN A 37 -13.60 4.13 2.71
C GLN A 37 -12.84 4.87 1.60
N GLN A 38 -13.56 5.30 0.58
CA GLN A 38 -12.95 6.12 -0.46
C GLN A 38 -12.50 7.47 0.12
N GLY A 39 -11.26 7.88 -0.16
CA GLY A 39 -10.64 9.08 0.39
C GLY A 39 -9.97 8.89 1.75
N ASP A 40 -10.10 7.73 2.38
CA ASP A 40 -9.42 7.46 3.65
C ASP A 40 -7.91 7.32 3.47
N VAL A 41 -7.18 7.88 4.43
CA VAL A 41 -5.76 7.62 4.64
C VAL A 41 -5.61 6.83 5.94
N ILE A 42 -5.28 5.55 5.83
CA ILE A 42 -5.07 4.67 6.99
C ILE A 42 -3.59 4.43 7.19
N SER A 43 -3.03 4.91 8.28
CA SER A 43 -1.66 4.56 8.67
C SER A 43 -1.63 3.29 9.51
N ILE A 44 -0.74 2.37 9.14
CA ILE A 44 -0.49 1.12 9.85
C ILE A 44 0.89 1.24 10.50
N ILE A 45 0.92 1.32 11.82
CA ILE A 45 2.13 1.48 12.63
C ILE A 45 2.37 0.25 13.49
N GLY A 46 3.58 0.10 14.02
CA GLY A 46 3.96 -1.02 14.89
C GLY A 46 5.43 -1.40 14.75
N SER A 47 5.92 -2.24 15.67
CA SER A 47 7.31 -2.70 15.69
C SER A 47 7.70 -3.45 14.42
N SER A 48 9.01 -3.56 14.14
CA SER A 48 9.50 -4.46 13.10
C SER A 48 9.02 -5.89 13.36
N GLY A 49 8.64 -6.61 12.30
CA GLY A 49 8.12 -7.96 12.40
C GLY A 49 6.66 -8.08 12.90
N SER A 50 5.93 -6.97 13.14
CA SER A 50 4.52 -7.05 13.56
C SER A 50 3.54 -7.50 12.47
N GLY A 51 3.98 -7.58 11.19
CA GLY A 51 3.16 -8.05 10.06
C GLY A 51 2.68 -6.96 9.11
N LYS A 52 3.07 -5.69 9.28
CA LYS A 52 2.59 -4.53 8.49
C LYS A 52 2.75 -4.72 6.98
N SER A 53 3.97 -4.97 6.51
CA SER A 53 4.27 -5.20 5.09
C SER A 53 3.59 -6.45 4.55
N THR A 54 3.49 -7.51 5.39
CA THR A 54 2.77 -8.74 5.04
C THR A 54 1.29 -8.47 4.80
N LEU A 55 0.67 -7.60 5.63
CA LEU A 55 -0.73 -7.21 5.46
C LEU A 55 -0.95 -6.50 4.11
N LEU A 56 -0.12 -5.51 3.76
CA LEU A 56 -0.23 -4.85 2.45
C LEU A 56 -0.02 -5.82 1.29
N ARG A 57 0.96 -6.73 1.42
CA ARG A 57 1.24 -7.74 0.39
C ARG A 57 0.14 -8.79 0.26
N CYS A 58 -0.62 -9.07 1.30
CA CYS A 58 -1.81 -9.91 1.21
C CYS A 58 -2.97 -9.18 0.51
N ILE A 59 -3.12 -7.87 0.72
CA ILE A 59 -4.18 -7.08 0.07
C ILE A 59 -4.00 -7.04 -1.46
N ASN A 60 -2.76 -6.90 -1.95
CA ASN A 60 -2.47 -6.90 -3.39
C ASN A 60 -2.11 -8.30 -3.93
N LEU A 61 -2.23 -9.34 -3.11
CA LEU A 61 -1.94 -10.74 -3.47
C LEU A 61 -0.48 -11.01 -3.90
N LEU A 62 0.48 -10.16 -3.54
CA LEU A 62 1.91 -10.52 -3.62
C LEU A 62 2.24 -11.63 -2.63
N GLU A 63 1.52 -11.68 -1.51
CA GLU A 63 1.48 -12.78 -0.57
C GLU A 63 0.06 -13.35 -0.52
N ILE A 64 -0.08 -14.64 -0.71
CA ILE A 64 -1.39 -15.31 -0.65
C ILE A 64 -1.74 -15.53 0.82
N PRO A 65 -2.86 -14.97 1.33
CA PRO A 65 -3.33 -15.25 2.70
C PRO A 65 -3.73 -16.71 2.86
N ASN A 66 -3.59 -17.25 4.06
CA ASN A 66 -3.99 -18.63 4.36
C ASN A 66 -5.49 -18.74 4.68
N ASP A 67 -6.06 -17.67 5.27
CA ASP A 67 -7.50 -17.57 5.56
C ASP A 67 -7.91 -16.09 5.65
N GLY A 68 -9.22 -15.86 5.74
CA GLY A 68 -9.80 -14.53 5.76
C GLY A 68 -10.35 -14.11 4.39
N ARG A 69 -10.83 -12.87 4.32
CA ARG A 69 -11.46 -12.32 3.11
C ARG A 69 -10.93 -10.93 2.82
N VAL A 70 -10.72 -10.63 1.55
CA VAL A 70 -10.28 -9.31 1.08
C VAL A 70 -11.21 -8.85 -0.03
N TRP A 71 -11.77 -7.66 0.12
CA TRP A 71 -12.50 -6.95 -0.93
C TRP A 71 -11.71 -5.74 -1.37
N VAL A 72 -11.64 -5.54 -2.66
CA VAL A 72 -11.07 -4.36 -3.30
C VAL A 72 -12.16 -3.73 -4.17
N ASN A 73 -12.52 -2.48 -3.90
CA ASN A 73 -13.60 -1.77 -4.61
C ASN A 73 -14.91 -2.58 -4.66
N ARG A 74 -15.31 -3.16 -3.52
CA ARG A 74 -16.50 -4.04 -3.35
C ARG A 74 -16.41 -5.38 -4.07
N GLU A 75 -15.31 -5.71 -4.71
CA GLU A 75 -15.09 -7.01 -5.35
C GLU A 75 -14.35 -7.93 -4.38
N LEU A 76 -14.97 -9.06 -4.01
CA LEU A 76 -14.35 -10.11 -3.19
C LEU A 76 -13.30 -10.83 -4.01
N ILE A 77 -12.08 -10.91 -3.50
CA ILE A 77 -11.05 -11.79 -4.04
C ILE A 77 -11.45 -13.24 -3.77
N ARG A 78 -11.77 -13.98 -4.82
CA ARG A 78 -12.20 -15.37 -4.70
C ARG A 78 -11.01 -16.27 -4.49
N MET A 79 -11.04 -17.00 -3.40
CA MET A 79 -9.99 -17.92 -2.98
C MET A 79 -10.54 -19.34 -2.88
N ARG A 80 -9.76 -20.33 -3.31
CA ARG A 80 -10.07 -21.76 -3.09
C ARG A 80 -9.00 -22.39 -2.21
N LYS A 81 -9.40 -23.37 -1.42
CA LYS A 81 -8.46 -24.19 -0.61
C LYS A 81 -8.02 -25.39 -1.42
N LEU A 82 -6.72 -25.58 -1.51
CA LEU A 82 -6.12 -26.77 -2.13
C LEU A 82 -6.22 -27.97 -1.19
N ARG A 83 -5.98 -29.18 -1.73
CA ARG A 83 -5.89 -30.41 -0.91
C ARG A 83 -4.74 -30.35 0.11
N SER A 84 -3.71 -29.55 -0.13
CA SER A 84 -2.62 -29.29 0.81
C SER A 84 -3.05 -28.43 2.03
N GLY A 85 -4.23 -27.82 2.00
CA GLY A 85 -4.69 -26.82 2.97
C GLY A 85 -4.24 -25.40 2.68
N GLU A 86 -3.44 -25.19 1.64
CA GLU A 86 -3.06 -23.87 1.16
C GLU A 86 -4.22 -23.21 0.39
N ALA A 87 -4.25 -21.88 0.41
CA ALA A 87 -5.19 -21.10 -0.36
C ALA A 87 -4.53 -20.59 -1.65
N GLU A 88 -5.33 -20.52 -2.73
CA GLU A 88 -4.92 -19.86 -3.97
C GLU A 88 -6.10 -19.08 -4.58
N PRO A 89 -5.85 -18.05 -5.38
CA PRO A 89 -6.91 -17.36 -6.12
C PRO A 89 -7.59 -18.31 -7.12
N GLU A 90 -8.93 -18.22 -7.21
CA GLU A 90 -9.71 -19.03 -8.16
C GLU A 90 -9.54 -18.58 -9.62
N ASP A 91 -9.30 -17.27 -9.82
CA ASP A 91 -9.25 -16.64 -11.14
C ASP A 91 -8.07 -15.67 -11.24
N SER A 92 -7.06 -16.04 -12.03
CA SER A 92 -5.88 -15.20 -12.28
C SER A 92 -6.23 -13.87 -12.97
N LYS A 93 -7.26 -13.85 -13.84
CA LYS A 93 -7.70 -12.62 -14.51
C LYS A 93 -8.33 -11.63 -13.50
N GLN A 94 -9.03 -12.15 -12.48
CA GLN A 94 -9.51 -11.32 -11.37
C GLN A 94 -8.34 -10.70 -10.63
N VAL A 95 -7.31 -11.48 -10.30
CA VAL A 95 -6.09 -10.99 -9.62
C VAL A 95 -5.41 -9.89 -10.42
N ASP A 96 -5.21 -10.10 -11.73
CA ASP A 96 -4.56 -9.11 -12.61
C ASP A 96 -5.37 -7.79 -12.66
N ARG A 97 -6.69 -7.87 -12.76
CA ARG A 97 -7.58 -6.70 -12.76
C ARG A 97 -7.53 -5.96 -11.42
N ILE A 98 -7.55 -6.69 -10.30
CA ILE A 98 -7.46 -6.11 -8.96
C ILE A 98 -6.10 -5.45 -8.76
N ARG A 99 -4.99 -6.13 -9.11
CA ARG A 99 -3.64 -5.55 -9.04
C ARG A 99 -3.50 -4.28 -9.89
N ALA A 100 -4.11 -4.26 -11.08
CA ALA A 100 -4.11 -3.07 -11.93
C ALA A 100 -4.87 -1.88 -11.31
N SER A 101 -5.80 -2.14 -10.38
CA SER A 101 -6.55 -1.11 -9.65
C SER A 101 -5.87 -0.65 -8.35
N LEU A 102 -4.76 -1.28 -7.95
CA LEU A 102 -3.98 -0.96 -6.76
C LEU A 102 -2.60 -0.42 -7.16
N GLY A 103 -2.23 0.74 -6.64
CA GLY A 103 -0.88 1.25 -6.76
C GLY A 103 -0.04 0.79 -5.57
N MET A 104 1.10 0.14 -5.81
CA MET A 104 2.01 -0.27 -4.74
C MET A 104 3.34 0.45 -4.84
N VAL A 105 3.74 1.09 -3.75
CA VAL A 105 5.04 1.75 -3.57
C VAL A 105 5.79 1.02 -2.48
N PHE A 106 6.98 0.54 -2.81
CA PHE A 106 7.82 -0.29 -1.94
C PHE A 106 8.93 0.53 -1.28
N GLN A 107 9.47 0.01 -0.19
CA GLN A 107 10.65 0.54 0.47
C GLN A 107 11.87 0.61 -0.47
N SER A 108 12.08 -0.37 -1.32
CA SER A 108 13.26 -0.51 -2.20
C SER A 108 13.03 0.03 -3.62
N PHE A 109 12.19 1.04 -3.81
CA PHE A 109 11.89 1.72 -5.09
C PHE A 109 11.44 0.79 -6.23
N ASN A 110 12.13 -0.32 -6.47
CA ASN A 110 11.87 -1.37 -7.48
C ASN A 110 11.73 -0.83 -8.92
N LEU A 111 12.52 0.20 -9.27
CA LEU A 111 12.60 0.70 -10.63
C LEU A 111 13.37 -0.29 -11.51
N TRP A 112 12.97 -0.42 -12.77
CA TRP A 112 13.71 -1.18 -13.76
C TRP A 112 14.98 -0.40 -14.15
N SER A 113 16.14 -0.94 -13.80
CA SER A 113 17.43 -0.27 -13.93
C SER A 113 17.87 -0.02 -15.37
N HIS A 114 17.36 -0.81 -16.32
CA HIS A 114 17.63 -0.72 -17.75
C HIS A 114 16.70 0.21 -18.52
N MET A 115 15.76 0.85 -17.83
CA MET A 115 14.79 1.80 -18.38
C MET A 115 15.02 3.17 -17.78
N THR A 116 14.78 4.22 -18.57
CA THR A 116 14.72 5.60 -18.08
C THR A 116 13.55 5.80 -17.11
N VAL A 117 13.52 6.93 -16.41
CA VAL A 117 12.40 7.30 -15.53
C VAL A 117 11.08 7.33 -16.30
N LEU A 118 11.07 7.97 -17.47
CA LEU A 118 9.87 8.04 -18.31
C LEU A 118 9.41 6.64 -18.74
N GLU A 119 10.32 5.79 -19.20
CA GLU A 119 10.00 4.41 -19.58
C GLU A 119 9.44 3.60 -18.41
N ASN A 120 10.02 3.72 -17.21
CA ASN A 120 9.48 3.11 -15.99
C ASN A 120 8.02 3.53 -15.71
N VAL A 121 7.67 4.78 -15.96
CA VAL A 121 6.32 5.30 -15.68
C VAL A 121 5.30 4.86 -16.72
N ILE A 122 5.68 4.79 -18.01
CA ILE A 122 4.74 4.46 -19.10
C ILE A 122 4.59 2.97 -19.36
N GLU A 123 5.49 2.12 -18.90
CA GLU A 123 5.53 0.68 -19.22
C GLU A 123 4.20 -0.01 -18.92
N ALA A 124 3.74 0.08 -17.67
CA ALA A 124 2.50 -0.58 -17.29
C ALA A 124 1.23 0.03 -17.93
N PRO A 125 1.05 1.36 -18.02
CA PRO A 125 -0.05 1.95 -18.77
C PRO A 125 -0.14 1.46 -20.23
N VAL A 126 0.99 1.37 -20.93
CA VAL A 126 1.02 0.92 -22.34
C VAL A 126 0.72 -0.58 -22.45
N HIS A 127 1.40 -1.40 -21.64
CA HIS A 127 1.36 -2.85 -21.81
C HIS A 127 0.21 -3.53 -21.07
N VAL A 128 -0.25 -3.00 -19.94
CA VAL A 128 -1.34 -3.56 -19.13
C VAL A 128 -2.68 -2.90 -19.50
N LEU A 129 -2.74 -1.55 -19.43
CA LEU A 129 -3.97 -0.80 -19.69
C LEU A 129 -4.22 -0.54 -21.19
N LYS A 130 -3.25 -0.88 -22.06
CA LYS A 130 -3.33 -0.65 -23.51
C LYS A 130 -3.54 0.83 -23.89
N VAL A 131 -3.06 1.74 -23.06
CA VAL A 131 -3.09 3.18 -23.35
C VAL A 131 -2.17 3.48 -24.54
N PRO A 132 -2.60 4.24 -25.54
CA PRO A 132 -1.72 4.66 -26.64
C PRO A 132 -0.46 5.33 -26.10
N ARG A 133 0.72 4.94 -26.62
CA ARG A 133 2.03 5.39 -26.11
C ARG A 133 2.14 6.93 -26.03
N LYS A 134 1.63 7.66 -27.02
CA LYS A 134 1.63 9.12 -27.00
C LYS A 134 0.90 9.70 -25.79
N LEU A 135 -0.29 9.17 -25.49
CA LEU A 135 -1.09 9.58 -24.35
C LEU A 135 -0.45 9.15 -23.02
N ALA A 136 0.18 7.97 -22.97
CA ALA A 136 0.90 7.51 -21.79
C ALA A 136 2.09 8.44 -21.48
N ILE A 137 2.83 8.89 -22.48
CA ILE A 137 3.94 9.85 -22.33
C ILE A 137 3.41 11.20 -21.80
N GLU A 138 2.34 11.74 -22.38
CA GLU A 138 1.75 13.01 -21.93
C GLU A 138 1.34 12.94 -20.44
N ARG A 139 0.63 11.87 -20.05
CA ARG A 139 0.24 11.65 -18.66
C ARG A 139 1.44 11.45 -17.73
N ALA A 140 2.45 10.71 -18.17
CA ALA A 140 3.65 10.47 -17.40
C ALA A 140 4.44 11.76 -17.13
N LEU A 141 4.56 12.66 -18.12
CA LEU A 141 5.21 13.95 -17.94
C LEU A 141 4.50 14.81 -16.90
N ALA A 142 3.17 14.86 -16.92
CA ALA A 142 2.39 15.55 -15.89
C ALA A 142 2.58 14.93 -14.49
N LEU A 143 2.69 13.60 -14.38
CA LEU A 143 2.96 12.94 -13.12
C LEU A 143 4.40 13.18 -12.63
N LEU A 144 5.39 13.20 -13.51
CA LEU A 144 6.77 13.52 -13.15
C LEU A 144 6.93 14.97 -12.69
N ASP A 145 6.18 15.88 -13.29
CA ASP A 145 6.09 17.28 -12.84
C ASP A 145 5.45 17.35 -11.45
N LYS A 146 4.32 16.66 -11.26
CA LYS A 146 3.62 16.58 -9.98
C LYS A 146 4.51 16.09 -8.84
N VAL A 147 5.35 15.09 -9.06
CA VAL A 147 6.30 14.59 -8.06
C VAL A 147 7.64 15.34 -8.04
N GLY A 148 7.81 16.39 -8.87
CA GLY A 148 8.95 17.29 -8.87
C GLY A 148 10.25 16.68 -9.41
N ILE A 149 10.18 15.83 -10.45
CA ILE A 149 11.33 15.21 -11.11
C ILE A 149 11.19 15.21 -12.65
N ALA A 150 10.47 16.17 -13.23
CA ALA A 150 10.26 16.25 -14.67
C ALA A 150 11.60 16.37 -15.47
N ASP A 151 12.60 17.05 -14.90
CA ASP A 151 13.95 17.20 -15.45
C ASP A 151 14.73 15.87 -15.49
N LYS A 152 14.29 14.84 -14.77
CA LYS A 152 14.96 13.53 -14.68
C LYS A 152 14.34 12.47 -15.60
N ARG A 153 13.35 12.82 -16.44
CA ARG A 153 12.59 11.86 -17.27
C ARG A 153 13.47 10.95 -18.15
N ASP A 154 14.58 11.48 -18.66
CA ASP A 154 15.49 10.76 -19.56
C ASP A 154 16.68 10.12 -18.81
N HIS A 155 16.72 10.21 -17.47
CA HIS A 155 17.77 9.62 -16.65
C HIS A 155 17.41 8.16 -16.30
N TYR A 156 18.45 7.35 -16.05
CA TYR A 156 18.31 5.99 -15.52
C TYR A 156 18.30 6.03 -13.98
N PRO A 157 17.68 5.03 -13.32
CA PRO A 157 17.60 4.97 -11.85
C PRO A 157 18.94 5.13 -11.13
N SER A 158 20.03 4.60 -11.70
CA SER A 158 21.38 4.73 -11.14
C SER A 158 21.93 6.17 -11.07
N HIS A 159 21.32 7.10 -11.80
CA HIS A 159 21.70 8.52 -11.80
C HIS A 159 20.81 9.39 -10.93
N LEU A 160 19.97 8.77 -10.09
CA LEU A 160 19.00 9.44 -9.23
C LEU A 160 19.36 9.26 -7.75
N SER A 161 19.10 10.28 -6.93
CA SER A 161 19.11 10.12 -5.47
C SER A 161 17.99 9.16 -5.02
N GLY A 162 18.09 8.61 -3.81
CA GLY A 162 17.05 7.74 -3.25
C GLY A 162 15.67 8.41 -3.24
N GLY A 163 15.59 9.69 -2.84
CA GLY A 163 14.35 10.46 -2.85
C GLY A 163 13.77 10.66 -4.26
N GLN A 164 14.62 10.87 -5.26
CA GLN A 164 14.20 10.94 -6.66
C GLN A 164 13.72 9.59 -7.19
N GLN A 165 14.39 8.49 -6.85
CA GLN A 165 13.96 7.14 -7.21
C GLN A 165 12.60 6.82 -6.58
N GLN A 166 12.38 7.18 -5.32
CA GLN A 166 11.10 6.96 -4.66
C GLN A 166 9.97 7.79 -5.27
N ARG A 167 10.24 9.04 -5.62
CA ARG A 167 9.25 9.88 -6.32
C ARG A 167 8.94 9.35 -7.71
N ALA A 168 9.92 8.78 -8.42
CA ALA A 168 9.68 8.07 -9.68
C ALA A 168 8.81 6.81 -9.49
N ALA A 169 9.04 6.04 -8.41
CA ALA A 169 8.21 4.89 -8.07
C ALA A 169 6.77 5.29 -7.74
N ILE A 170 6.56 6.42 -7.06
CA ILE A 170 5.22 6.99 -6.82
C ILE A 170 4.56 7.38 -8.15
N ALA A 171 5.26 8.10 -9.04
CA ALA A 171 4.75 8.48 -10.35
C ALA A 171 4.37 7.25 -11.19
N ARG A 172 5.19 6.19 -11.17
CA ARG A 172 4.90 4.91 -11.83
C ARG A 172 3.62 4.26 -11.30
N ALA A 173 3.42 4.24 -9.99
CA ALA A 173 2.21 3.70 -9.38
C ALA A 173 0.97 4.53 -9.77
N LEU A 174 1.06 5.85 -9.73
CA LEU A 174 -0.01 6.78 -10.12
C LEU A 174 -0.39 6.67 -11.59
N ALA A 175 0.56 6.34 -12.47
CA ALA A 175 0.32 6.21 -13.91
C ALA A 175 -0.71 5.14 -14.26
N MET A 176 -0.91 4.15 -13.40
CA MET A 176 -1.96 3.13 -13.51
C MET A 176 -3.36 3.65 -13.12
N GLN A 177 -3.49 4.89 -12.65
CA GLN A 177 -4.73 5.48 -12.15
C GLN A 177 -5.42 4.59 -11.09
N PRO A 178 -4.68 4.18 -10.04
CA PRO A 178 -5.18 3.23 -9.07
C PRO A 178 -6.33 3.80 -8.27
N LYS A 179 -7.22 2.92 -7.79
CA LYS A 179 -8.31 3.28 -6.87
C LYS A 179 -7.82 3.40 -5.42
N VAL A 180 -6.76 2.70 -5.08
CA VAL A 180 -6.13 2.72 -3.76
C VAL A 180 -4.61 2.66 -3.92
N MET A 181 -3.90 3.46 -3.16
CA MET A 181 -2.44 3.43 -3.06
C MET A 181 -2.02 2.69 -1.79
N LEU A 182 -1.07 1.79 -1.94
CA LEU A 182 -0.45 1.03 -0.85
C LEU A 182 1.01 1.46 -0.73
N PHE A 183 1.40 1.98 0.41
CA PHE A 183 2.77 2.42 0.69
C PHE A 183 3.40 1.52 1.75
N ASP A 184 4.43 0.77 1.37
CA ASP A 184 5.19 -0.13 2.26
C ASP A 184 6.51 0.54 2.67
N GLU A 185 6.50 1.29 3.77
CA GLU A 185 7.65 2.00 4.35
C GLU A 185 8.38 2.91 3.31
N PRO A 186 7.72 3.85 2.67
CA PRO A 186 8.23 4.57 1.50
C PRO A 186 9.46 5.45 1.77
N THR A 187 9.83 5.67 3.03
CA THR A 187 10.97 6.52 3.43
C THR A 187 12.10 5.76 4.11
N SER A 188 11.90 4.47 4.47
CA SER A 188 12.85 3.72 5.31
C SER A 188 14.21 3.44 4.65
N ALA A 189 14.31 3.54 3.32
CA ALA A 189 15.56 3.37 2.57
C ALA A 189 16.22 4.69 2.18
N LEU A 190 15.77 5.82 2.75
CA LEU A 190 16.23 7.17 2.41
C LEU A 190 17.11 7.75 3.50
N ASP A 191 18.06 8.59 3.08
CA ASP A 191 18.75 9.49 3.99
C ASP A 191 17.75 10.48 4.61
N PRO A 192 17.90 10.86 5.90
CA PRO A 192 16.95 11.72 6.61
C PRO A 192 16.63 13.04 5.89
N GLU A 193 17.60 13.64 5.20
CA GLU A 193 17.43 14.88 4.44
C GLU A 193 16.49 14.74 3.23
N LEU A 194 16.33 13.52 2.68
CA LEU A 194 15.50 13.23 1.51
C LEU A 194 14.06 12.83 1.88
N VAL A 195 13.82 12.45 3.14
CA VAL A 195 12.51 11.99 3.64
C VAL A 195 11.42 13.03 3.41
N GLY A 196 11.71 14.30 3.72
CA GLY A 196 10.74 15.40 3.62
C GLY A 196 10.17 15.62 2.22
N GLU A 197 10.96 15.37 1.17
CA GLU A 197 10.52 15.52 -0.21
C GLU A 197 9.48 14.44 -0.60
N VAL A 198 9.70 13.20 -0.17
CA VAL A 198 8.78 12.08 -0.44
C VAL A 198 7.49 12.24 0.37
N LEU A 199 7.61 12.61 1.65
CA LEU A 199 6.43 12.84 2.51
C LEU A 199 5.56 13.99 1.98
N ARG A 200 6.15 15.03 1.40
CA ARG A 200 5.40 16.13 0.76
C ARG A 200 4.53 15.62 -0.39
N VAL A 201 5.07 14.75 -1.24
CA VAL A 201 4.30 14.14 -2.33
C VAL A 201 3.15 13.30 -1.78
N ILE A 202 3.39 12.46 -0.77
CA ILE A 202 2.34 11.62 -0.18
C ILE A 202 1.26 12.49 0.49
N ARG A 203 1.64 13.59 1.17
CA ARG A 203 0.67 14.56 1.73
C ARG A 203 -0.21 15.17 0.65
N GLN A 204 0.38 15.63 -0.45
CA GLN A 204 -0.38 16.18 -1.58
C GLN A 204 -1.40 15.16 -2.11
N LEU A 205 -1.03 13.89 -2.21
CA LEU A 205 -1.96 12.84 -2.62
C LEU A 205 -3.10 12.64 -1.61
N ALA A 206 -2.82 12.77 -0.30
CA ALA A 206 -3.86 12.71 0.74
C ALA A 206 -4.85 13.89 0.59
N GLU A 207 -4.33 15.10 0.42
CA GLU A 207 -5.12 16.34 0.24
C GLU A 207 -5.99 16.28 -1.03
N GLU A 208 -5.55 15.58 -2.07
CA GLU A 208 -6.31 15.35 -3.30
C GLU A 208 -7.41 14.27 -3.14
N GLY A 209 -7.57 13.67 -1.96
CA GLY A 209 -8.59 12.67 -1.65
C GLY A 209 -8.27 11.26 -2.16
N ASN A 210 -7.00 10.95 -2.39
CA ASN A 210 -6.60 9.58 -2.73
C ASN A 210 -6.79 8.66 -1.55
N THR A 211 -7.38 7.48 -1.79
CA THR A 211 -7.48 6.42 -0.77
C THR A 211 -6.11 5.76 -0.60
N MET A 212 -5.61 5.67 0.64
CA MET A 212 -4.26 5.18 0.89
C MET A 212 -4.18 4.29 2.13
N LEU A 213 -3.42 3.20 2.03
CA LEU A 213 -2.91 2.45 3.18
C LEU A 213 -1.41 2.69 3.28
N LEU A 214 -0.95 3.21 4.39
CA LEU A 214 0.44 3.66 4.59
C LEU A 214 1.08 2.94 5.77
N VAL A 215 2.02 2.04 5.50
CA VAL A 215 2.94 1.53 6.52
C VAL A 215 4.08 2.53 6.66
N THR A 216 4.29 3.06 7.86
CA THR A 216 5.31 4.08 8.09
C THR A 216 5.86 4.06 9.51
N HIS A 217 7.09 4.53 9.66
CA HIS A 217 7.74 4.86 10.93
C HIS A 217 7.75 6.38 11.22
N GLU A 218 7.19 7.18 10.33
CA GLU A 218 7.10 8.64 10.46
C GLU A 218 5.85 9.01 11.27
N MET A 219 5.94 8.94 12.62
CA MET A 219 4.77 9.11 13.50
C MET A 219 4.11 10.49 13.38
N ARG A 220 4.91 11.56 13.24
CA ARG A 220 4.38 12.92 13.05
C ARG A 220 3.59 13.02 11.75
N PHE A 221 4.13 12.46 10.67
CA PHE A 221 3.47 12.44 9.38
C PHE A 221 2.18 11.61 9.42
N ALA A 222 2.21 10.40 10.00
CA ALA A 222 1.03 9.57 10.16
C ALA A 222 -0.08 10.30 10.94
N ARG A 223 0.29 11.05 12.00
CA ARG A 223 -0.67 11.86 12.77
C ARG A 223 -1.32 12.97 11.95
N GLU A 224 -0.56 13.61 11.05
CA GLU A 224 -1.03 14.76 10.26
C GLU A 224 -1.94 14.35 9.09
N VAL A 225 -1.65 13.23 8.43
CA VAL A 225 -2.33 12.88 7.17
C VAL A 225 -3.42 11.83 7.29
N SER A 226 -3.47 11.08 8.39
CA SER A 226 -4.36 9.93 8.50
C SER A 226 -5.77 10.31 8.94
N SER A 227 -6.77 9.69 8.33
CA SER A 227 -8.13 9.64 8.87
C SER A 227 -8.26 8.59 9.99
N LYS A 228 -7.45 7.53 9.90
CA LYS A 228 -7.43 6.42 10.87
C LYS A 228 -6.00 5.88 11.03
N VAL A 229 -5.70 5.41 12.24
CA VAL A 229 -4.42 4.76 12.57
C VAL A 229 -4.71 3.37 13.13
N ILE A 230 -3.95 2.38 12.68
CA ILE A 230 -3.99 1.00 13.17
C ILE A 230 -2.63 0.66 13.75
N PHE A 231 -2.59 0.31 15.03
CA PHE A 231 -1.39 -0.22 15.69
C PHE A 231 -1.40 -1.74 15.63
N LEU A 232 -0.46 -2.28 14.84
CA LEU A 232 -0.30 -3.73 14.67
C LEU A 232 0.78 -4.26 15.63
N HIS A 233 0.43 -5.25 16.44
CA HIS A 233 1.34 -5.90 17.37
C HIS A 233 1.24 -7.42 17.26
N GLN A 234 2.37 -8.11 17.04
CA GLN A 234 2.46 -9.58 16.95
C GLN A 234 1.40 -10.24 16.03
N GLY A 235 1.10 -9.58 14.91
CA GLY A 235 0.16 -10.07 13.90
C GLY A 235 -1.32 -9.80 14.21
N ARG A 236 -1.64 -8.97 15.20
CA ARG A 236 -3.01 -8.58 15.57
C ARG A 236 -3.16 -7.07 15.59
N THR A 237 -4.35 -6.59 15.33
CA THR A 237 -4.71 -5.20 15.64
C THR A 237 -4.83 -5.05 17.16
N GLU A 238 -3.87 -4.36 17.78
CA GLU A 238 -3.85 -4.08 19.21
C GLU A 238 -4.73 -2.89 19.55
N GLU A 239 -4.68 -1.84 18.72
CA GLU A 239 -5.50 -0.64 18.86
C GLU A 239 -5.74 0.01 17.50
N GLU A 240 -6.92 0.58 17.31
CA GLU A 240 -7.23 1.41 16.16
C GLU A 240 -8.12 2.59 16.55
N GLY A 241 -8.02 3.69 15.82
CA GLY A 241 -8.82 4.89 16.08
C GLY A 241 -8.36 6.06 15.23
N THR A 242 -8.88 7.23 15.53
CA THR A 242 -8.39 8.49 14.98
C THR A 242 -6.95 8.76 15.42
N PRO A 243 -6.18 9.60 14.72
CA PRO A 243 -4.85 10.00 15.17
C PRO A 243 -4.81 10.51 16.61
N ALA A 244 -5.80 11.31 17.03
CA ALA A 244 -5.89 11.81 18.40
C ALA A 244 -6.09 10.71 19.44
N GLU A 245 -6.90 9.68 19.13
CA GLU A 245 -7.09 8.55 20.04
C GLU A 245 -5.83 7.73 20.19
N VAL A 246 -5.15 7.43 19.06
CA VAL A 246 -4.00 6.51 19.04
C VAL A 246 -2.71 7.18 19.50
N PHE A 247 -2.46 8.44 19.14
CA PHE A 247 -1.21 9.13 19.47
C PHE A 247 -1.27 9.93 20.79
N ASP A 248 -2.42 10.55 21.11
CA ASP A 248 -2.53 11.43 22.26
C ASP A 248 -3.16 10.75 23.48
N ASN A 249 -4.10 9.84 23.24
CA ASN A 249 -4.85 9.14 24.29
C ASN A 249 -4.84 7.61 24.10
N PRO A 250 -3.66 6.98 23.91
CA PRO A 250 -3.59 5.55 23.68
C PRO A 250 -4.11 4.74 24.86
N ARG A 251 -4.98 3.75 24.59
CA ARG A 251 -5.58 2.88 25.60
C ARG A 251 -4.64 1.77 26.04
N SER A 252 -3.94 1.16 25.04
CA SER A 252 -3.00 0.07 25.28
C SER A 252 -1.68 0.58 25.85
N GLU A 253 -1.18 -0.10 26.91
CA GLU A 253 0.15 0.18 27.47
C GLU A 253 1.27 -0.10 26.42
N ARG A 254 1.06 -1.05 25.53
CA ARG A 254 2.02 -1.41 24.48
C ARG A 254 2.24 -0.28 23.49
N ILE A 255 1.16 0.39 23.07
CA ILE A 255 1.30 1.53 22.16
C ILE A 255 1.96 2.71 22.86
N ARG A 256 1.67 2.94 24.17
CA ARG A 256 2.38 3.97 24.95
C ARG A 256 3.88 3.74 24.98
N GLN A 257 4.30 2.48 25.21
CA GLN A 257 5.72 2.09 25.18
C GLN A 257 6.32 2.23 23.79
N PHE A 258 5.60 1.82 22.74
CA PHE A 258 6.04 1.97 21.36
C PHE A 258 6.26 3.44 20.98
N LEU A 259 5.32 4.33 21.31
CA LEU A 259 5.43 5.75 20.98
C LEU A 259 6.58 6.42 21.76
N LYS A 260 6.83 6.07 23.02
CA LYS A 260 7.98 6.57 23.80
C LYS A 260 9.32 6.17 23.20
N ALA A 261 9.42 5.02 22.55
CA ALA A 261 10.65 4.53 21.92
C ALA A 261 10.91 5.18 20.54
N GLN A 262 9.96 5.93 19.98
CA GLN A 262 10.07 6.63 18.69
C GLN A 262 10.43 8.13 18.85
N HIS A 263 10.55 8.60 20.10
CA HIS A 263 11.04 9.93 20.49
C HIS A 263 12.48 9.85 20.97
#